data_9a14fda3f0c68dc095bde12e1073c684
#
_entry.id   9a14fda3f0c68dc095bde12e1073c684
#
_cell.length_a   1.000
_cell.length_b   1.000
_cell.length_c   1.000
_cell.angle_alpha   90.00
_cell.angle_beta   90.00
_cell.angle_gamma   90.00
#
_symmetry.space_group_name_H-M   'P 1'
#
loop_
_entity.id
_entity.type
_entity.pdbx_description
1 polymer ?
#
loop_
_entity_poly.entity_id
_entity_poly.type
_entity_poly.pdbx_seq_one_letter_code
_entity_poly.pdbx_strand_id
1 'polypeptide(L)'
;MSQIDLEVLRGRIRSMTFERGTAEQIALWREDVAEARANLVIEDMTPTGDEDAMFAMMLDEGVPPAVMPSIILGLYKPGSRQIAA
;
A
#
# COMPACT_ATOMS: atom_id res chain seq x y z
N MET A 1 12.72 -14.45 -3.17
CA MET A 1 11.38 -14.43 -3.22
C MET A 1 10.80 -13.20 -2.71
N SER A 2 10.16 -12.53 -3.48
CA SER A 2 9.67 -11.23 -3.09
C SER A 2 8.16 -11.16 -3.13
N GLN A 3 7.55 -12.32 -3.10
CA GLN A 3 6.12 -12.34 -3.19
C GLN A 3 5.48 -11.77 -1.94
N ILE A 4 4.52 -10.92 -2.10
CA ILE A 4 3.82 -10.30 -0.99
C ILE A 4 2.70 -11.21 -0.54
N ASP A 5 2.68 -11.51 0.75
CA ASP A 5 1.59 -12.31 1.32
C ASP A 5 0.47 -11.36 1.72
N LEU A 6 -0.54 -11.26 0.87
CA LEU A 6 -1.63 -10.32 1.09
C LEU A 6 -2.44 -10.64 2.33
N GLU A 7 -2.57 -11.91 2.67
CA GLU A 7 -3.34 -12.28 3.85
C GLU A 7 -2.64 -11.84 5.13
N VAL A 8 -1.34 -12.01 5.19
CA VAL A 8 -0.56 -11.57 6.34
C VAL A 8 -0.63 -10.06 6.44
N LEU A 9 -0.46 -9.38 5.31
CA LEU A 9 -0.50 -7.92 5.31
C LEU A 9 -1.87 -7.41 5.73
N ARG A 10 -2.93 -8.04 5.24
CA ARG A 10 -4.28 -7.64 5.62
C ARG A 10 -4.49 -7.80 7.13
N GLY A 11 -4.00 -8.87 7.70
CA GLY A 11 -4.11 -9.09 9.14
C GLY A 11 -3.39 -8.01 9.92
N ARG A 12 -2.22 -7.61 9.46
CA ARG A 12 -1.48 -6.52 10.08
C ARG A 12 -2.25 -5.22 10.03
N ILE A 13 -2.79 -4.91 8.85
CA ILE A 13 -3.53 -3.68 8.66
C ILE A 13 -4.74 -3.64 9.58
N ARG A 14 -5.43 -4.76 9.73
CA ARG A 14 -6.60 -4.81 10.58
C ARG A 14 -6.27 -4.62 12.04
N SER A 15 -5.06 -4.95 12.44
CA SER A 15 -4.63 -4.77 13.83
C SER A 15 -4.04 -3.38 14.07
N MET A 16 -3.81 -2.60 13.02
CA MET A 16 -3.25 -1.26 13.19
C MET A 16 -4.32 -0.27 13.54
N THR A 17 -3.91 0.79 14.23
CA THR A 17 -4.80 1.87 14.59
C THR A 17 -4.57 3.05 13.65
N PHE A 18 -5.55 3.37 12.85
CA PHE A 18 -5.54 4.55 12.00
C PHE A 18 -6.97 4.87 11.62
N GLU A 19 -7.17 6.08 11.11
CA GLU A 19 -8.50 6.50 10.70
C GLU A 19 -8.80 5.96 9.32
N ARG A 20 -9.75 5.04 9.24
CA ARG A 20 -10.11 4.44 7.96
C ARG A 20 -10.98 5.38 7.15
N GLY A 21 -10.82 5.32 5.85
CA GLY A 21 -11.60 6.16 4.97
C GLY A 21 -13.05 5.71 4.87
N THR A 22 -13.92 6.67 4.59
CA THR A 22 -15.30 6.36 4.26
C THR A 22 -15.36 5.81 2.84
N ALA A 23 -16.51 5.28 2.46
CA ALA A 23 -16.69 4.76 1.12
C ALA A 23 -16.44 5.84 0.06
N GLU A 24 -16.87 7.07 0.34
CA GLU A 24 -16.65 8.18 -0.57
C GLU A 24 -15.18 8.53 -0.69
N GLN A 25 -14.49 8.54 0.44
CA GLN A 25 -13.07 8.83 0.44
C GLN A 25 -12.30 7.75 -0.30
N ILE A 26 -12.66 6.51 -0.07
CA ILE A 26 -11.99 5.41 -0.75
C ILE A 26 -12.16 5.52 -2.26
N ALA A 27 -13.34 5.91 -2.72
CA ALA A 27 -13.56 6.08 -4.15
C ALA A 27 -12.65 7.16 -4.74
N LEU A 28 -12.48 8.27 -4.01
CA LEU A 28 -11.57 9.32 -4.46
C LEU A 28 -10.12 8.84 -4.44
N TRP A 29 -9.75 8.10 -3.41
CA TRP A 29 -8.39 7.59 -3.31
C TRP A 29 -8.08 6.59 -4.42
N ARG A 30 -9.07 5.82 -4.85
CA ARG A 30 -8.85 4.91 -5.96
C ARG A 30 -8.51 5.66 -7.23
N GLU A 31 -9.15 6.79 -7.45
CA GLU A 31 -8.85 7.62 -8.60
C GLU A 31 -7.44 8.21 -8.50
N ASP A 32 -7.08 8.66 -7.31
CA ASP A 32 -5.75 9.22 -7.10
C ASP A 32 -4.66 8.19 -7.32
N VAL A 33 -4.87 6.98 -6.82
CA VAL A 33 -3.91 5.90 -6.99
C VAL A 33 -3.81 5.49 -8.45
N ALA A 34 -4.94 5.46 -9.15
CA ALA A 34 -4.93 5.11 -10.57
C ALA A 34 -4.16 6.15 -11.38
N GLU A 35 -4.31 7.41 -11.03
CA GLU A 35 -3.59 8.49 -11.71
C GLU A 35 -2.10 8.40 -11.43
N ALA A 36 -1.74 8.15 -10.19
CA ALA A 36 -0.35 7.99 -9.83
C ALA A 36 0.27 6.80 -10.56
N ARG A 37 -0.49 5.72 -10.69
CA ARG A 37 -0.01 4.56 -11.42
C ARG A 37 0.21 4.88 -12.90
N ALA A 38 -0.68 5.65 -13.49
CA ALA A 38 -0.52 6.04 -14.89
C ALA A 38 0.77 6.84 -15.08
N ASN A 39 1.10 7.70 -14.13
CA ASN A 39 2.34 8.45 -14.20
C ASN A 39 3.57 7.55 -14.10
N LEU A 40 3.49 6.52 -13.26
CA LEU A 40 4.59 5.57 -13.15
C LEU A 40 4.78 4.81 -14.45
N VAL A 41 3.70 4.44 -15.11
CA VAL A 41 3.78 3.73 -16.38
C VAL A 41 4.46 4.62 -17.44
N ILE A 42 4.13 5.89 -17.45
CA ILE A 42 4.75 6.83 -18.37
C ILE A 42 6.26 6.90 -18.13
N GLU A 43 6.69 6.77 -16.89
CA GLU A 43 8.09 6.83 -16.55
C GLU A 43 8.76 5.47 -16.55
N ASP A 44 8.10 4.47 -17.12
CA ASP A 44 8.65 3.13 -17.26
C ASP A 44 8.86 2.44 -15.91
N MET A 45 8.01 2.75 -14.96
CA MET A 45 8.06 2.15 -13.64
C MET A 45 6.75 1.44 -13.32
N THR A 46 6.31 0.60 -14.23
CA THR A 46 5.02 -0.09 -14.09
C THR A 46 5.04 -1.00 -12.87
N PRO A 47 4.06 -0.87 -11.98
CA PRO A 47 3.99 -1.77 -10.81
C PRO A 47 3.74 -3.21 -11.25
N THR A 48 4.20 -4.14 -10.44
CA THR A 48 3.92 -5.55 -10.67
C THR A 48 2.48 -5.87 -10.31
N GLY A 49 2.02 -7.06 -10.73
CA GLY A 49 0.69 -7.51 -10.35
C GLY A 49 0.52 -7.61 -8.85
N ASP A 50 1.57 -8.06 -8.15
CA ASP A 50 1.52 -8.14 -6.69
C ASP A 50 1.39 -6.76 -6.06
N GLU A 51 2.10 -5.79 -6.59
CA GLU A 51 2.02 -4.44 -6.07
C GLU A 51 0.64 -3.83 -6.31
N ASP A 52 0.09 -4.06 -7.50
CA ASP A 52 -1.26 -3.58 -7.80
C ASP A 52 -2.27 -4.21 -6.85
N ALA A 53 -2.13 -5.50 -6.59
CA ALA A 53 -3.05 -6.20 -5.68
C ALA A 53 -2.90 -5.67 -4.26
N MET A 54 -1.69 -5.35 -3.86
CA MET A 54 -1.45 -4.81 -2.52
C MET A 54 -2.12 -3.46 -2.34
N PHE A 55 -1.98 -2.58 -3.32
CA PHE A 55 -2.61 -1.27 -3.23
C PHE A 55 -4.13 -1.39 -3.23
N ALA A 56 -4.67 -2.27 -4.07
CA ALA A 56 -6.11 -2.47 -4.11
C ALA A 56 -6.63 -2.98 -2.77
N MET A 57 -5.92 -3.89 -2.16
CA MET A 57 -6.32 -4.43 -0.86
C MET A 57 -6.24 -3.36 0.22
N MET A 58 -5.20 -2.53 0.20
CA MET A 58 -5.09 -1.47 1.19
C MET A 58 -6.24 -0.48 1.08
N LEU A 59 -6.61 -0.10 -0.13
CA LEU A 59 -7.76 0.77 -0.31
C LEU A 59 -9.04 0.11 0.17
N ASP A 60 -9.17 -1.18 -0.09
CA ASP A 60 -10.33 -1.95 0.37
C ASP A 60 -10.45 -1.93 1.88
N GLU A 61 -9.32 -1.94 2.59
CA GLU A 61 -9.31 -1.89 4.04
C GLU A 61 -9.43 -0.48 4.58
N GLY A 62 -9.57 0.50 3.71
CA GLY A 62 -9.75 1.88 4.13
C GLY A 62 -8.46 2.60 4.48
N VAL A 63 -7.33 2.12 4.01
CA VAL A 63 -6.04 2.75 4.31
C VAL A 63 -5.88 4.03 3.51
N PRO A 64 -5.68 5.18 4.17
CA PRO A 64 -5.43 6.41 3.42
C PRO A 64 -4.10 6.33 2.66
N PRO A 65 -4.04 6.91 1.47
CA PRO A 65 -2.78 6.88 0.71
C PRO A 65 -1.60 7.45 1.48
N ALA A 66 -1.85 8.43 2.36
CA ALA A 66 -0.78 9.02 3.14
C ALA A 66 -0.16 8.03 4.13
N VAL A 67 -0.90 7.00 4.51
CA VAL A 67 -0.42 6.00 5.47
C VAL A 67 0.27 4.83 4.76
N MET A 68 -0.04 4.63 3.48
CA MET A 68 0.48 3.49 2.74
C MET A 68 2.00 3.39 2.75
N PRO A 69 2.76 4.49 2.57
CA PRO A 69 4.22 4.36 2.57
C PRO A 69 4.76 3.78 3.87
N SER A 70 4.18 4.14 5.00
CA SER A 70 4.62 3.59 6.29
C SER A 70 4.41 2.09 6.35
N ILE A 71 3.28 1.62 5.85
CA ILE A 71 2.96 0.21 5.86
C ILE A 71 3.92 -0.54 4.95
N ILE A 72 4.16 0.00 3.78
CA ILE A 72 5.05 -0.63 2.81
C ILE A 72 6.48 -0.69 3.34
N LEU A 73 6.93 0.39 3.95
CA LEU A 73 8.27 0.40 4.51
C LEU A 73 8.42 -0.62 5.62
N GLY A 74 7.41 -0.76 6.46
CA GLY A 74 7.44 -1.76 7.50
C GLY A 74 7.50 -3.16 6.94
N LEU A 75 6.92 -3.38 5.78
CA LEU A 75 6.91 -4.68 5.15
C LEU A 75 8.29 -5.04 4.58
N TYR A 76 8.95 -4.06 3.95
CA TYR A 76 10.19 -4.34 3.25
C TYR A 76 11.44 -4.11 4.09
N LYS A 77 11.32 -3.50 5.24
CA LYS A 77 12.48 -3.12 5.99
C LYS A 77 12.52 -3.60 7.42
N PRO A 78 12.00 -4.76 7.73
CA PRO A 78 12.03 -5.19 9.13
C PRO A 78 13.44 -5.30 9.66
N GLY A 79 14.37 -5.73 8.84
CA GLY A 79 15.74 -5.91 9.28
C GLY A 79 16.62 -4.70 9.02
N SER A 80 16.25 -3.91 8.06
CA SER A 80 17.14 -2.83 7.64
C SER A 80 17.18 -1.68 8.62
N ARG A 81 16.25 -1.64 9.54
CA ARG A 81 16.28 -0.58 10.53
C ARG A 81 17.47 -0.66 11.44
N GLN A 82 17.98 -1.83 11.63
CA GLN A 82 19.14 -1.97 12.47
C GLN A 82 20.34 -1.25 11.93
N ILE A 83 20.35 -1.07 10.66
CA ILE A 83 21.47 -0.42 10.04
C ILE A 83 21.60 1.01 10.52
N ALA A 84 20.48 1.60 10.84
CA ALA A 84 20.50 2.97 11.30
C ALA A 84 21.21 3.12 12.63
N ALA A 85 21.32 2.04 13.34
CA ALA A 85 21.99 2.11 14.64
C ALA A 85 23.47 2.37 14.50
#